data_f3ed6bc4e6c891a018c130ab9b70bdbb
#
_entry.id   f3ed6bc4e6c891a018c130ab9b70bdbb
#
_cell.length_a   1.000
_cell.length_b   1.000
_cell.length_c   1.000
_cell.angle_alpha   90.00
_cell.angle_beta   90.00
_cell.angle_gamma   90.00
#
_symmetry.space_group_name_H-M   'P 1'
#
loop_
_entity.id
_entity.type
_entity.pdbx_description
1 polymer ?
#
loop_
_entity_poly.entity_id
_entity_poly.type
_entity_poly.pdbx_seq_one_letter_code
_entity_poly.pdbx_strand_id
1 'polypeptide(L)'
;MAPDKPQIILASASPRREQLLREMGIHFVVVRPDGVEERLGGAAPDVLAMQNAQRKARAIAGRHPDSLVIGADTIVVLNGKVFGKPTDYHGATDMLRQLAGRQHEVITGVCLIHHALDTELTFADTTRVWMRPLASPQIADYFSKVNPLDKAGAYAIQEHGEGIVERIDGSRNNVVGLPTERLQATLERLGILRAPG
;
A
#
# COMPACT_ATOMS: atom_id res chain seq x y z
N MET A 1 4.69 -35.26 -9.05
CA MET A 1 3.63 -34.23 -9.02
C MET A 1 4.30 -32.92 -8.67
N ALA A 2 4.12 -31.87 -9.44
CA ALA A 2 4.51 -30.53 -9.01
C ALA A 2 3.74 -30.22 -7.72
N PRO A 3 4.37 -29.64 -6.68
CA PRO A 3 3.66 -29.26 -5.48
C PRO A 3 2.52 -28.33 -5.86
N ASP A 4 1.32 -28.58 -5.30
CA ASP A 4 0.18 -27.69 -5.48
C ASP A 4 0.62 -26.29 -5.03
N LYS A 5 0.27 -25.27 -5.86
CA LYS A 5 0.60 -23.89 -5.52
C LYS A 5 -0.14 -23.53 -4.23
N PRO A 6 0.54 -22.86 -3.28
CA PRO A 6 -0.10 -22.47 -2.04
C PRO A 6 -1.28 -21.53 -2.31
N GLN A 7 -2.31 -21.63 -1.49
CA GLN A 7 -3.36 -20.62 -1.47
C GLN A 7 -2.75 -19.26 -1.11
N ILE A 8 -3.10 -18.22 -1.85
CA ILE A 8 -2.66 -16.86 -1.54
C ILE A 8 -3.73 -16.17 -0.69
N ILE A 9 -3.30 -15.52 0.39
CA ILE A 9 -4.14 -14.72 1.27
C ILE A 9 -3.64 -13.28 1.25
N LEU A 10 -4.53 -12.33 0.97
CA LEU A 10 -4.28 -10.90 1.14
C LEU A 10 -4.72 -10.46 2.53
N ALA A 11 -3.76 -10.17 3.40
CA ALA A 11 -3.98 -9.64 4.75
C ALA A 11 -4.22 -8.12 4.70
N SER A 12 -5.40 -7.71 4.24
CA SER A 12 -5.73 -6.28 4.05
C SER A 12 -7.23 -6.04 4.10
N ALA A 13 -7.63 -4.83 4.55
CA ALA A 13 -8.99 -4.30 4.42
C ALA A 13 -9.11 -3.29 3.26
N SER A 14 -8.07 -3.09 2.44
CA SER A 14 -8.03 -2.10 1.37
C SER A 14 -8.62 -2.66 0.07
N PRO A 15 -9.76 -2.13 -0.42
CA PRO A 15 -10.33 -2.54 -1.70
C PRO A 15 -9.39 -2.27 -2.89
N ARG A 16 -8.55 -1.24 -2.79
CA ARG A 16 -7.58 -0.88 -3.82
C ARG A 16 -6.50 -1.94 -4.01
N ARG A 17 -5.98 -2.51 -2.90
CA ARG A 17 -5.01 -3.63 -2.95
C ARG A 17 -5.64 -4.90 -3.51
N GLU A 18 -6.88 -5.16 -3.13
CA GLU A 18 -7.66 -6.27 -3.65
C GLU A 18 -7.84 -6.16 -5.18
N GLN A 19 -8.19 -4.97 -5.68
CA GLN A 19 -8.30 -4.69 -7.10
C GLN A 19 -6.98 -4.91 -7.84
N LEU A 20 -5.88 -4.33 -7.34
CA LEU A 20 -4.55 -4.48 -7.96
C LEU A 20 -4.12 -5.95 -8.03
N LEU A 21 -4.37 -6.73 -6.99
CA LEU A 21 -4.01 -8.15 -6.97
C LEU A 21 -4.88 -8.97 -7.94
N ARG A 22 -6.15 -8.61 -8.13
CA ARG A 22 -7.01 -9.19 -9.18
C ARG A 22 -6.53 -8.86 -10.59
N GLU A 23 -6.11 -7.61 -10.83
CA GLU A 23 -5.57 -7.17 -12.12
C GLU A 23 -4.28 -7.92 -12.50
N MET A 24 -3.52 -8.42 -11.52
CA MET A 24 -2.39 -9.33 -11.74
C MET A 24 -2.82 -10.76 -12.15
N GLY A 25 -4.10 -11.07 -12.21
CA GLY A 25 -4.60 -12.42 -12.51
C GLY A 25 -4.36 -13.45 -11.40
N ILE A 26 -4.12 -12.99 -10.17
CA ILE A 26 -3.85 -13.86 -9.01
C ILE A 26 -5.16 -14.27 -8.36
N HIS A 27 -5.32 -15.58 -8.10
CA HIS A 27 -6.40 -16.09 -7.26
C HIS A 27 -6.00 -16.00 -5.79
N PHE A 28 -6.80 -15.32 -4.97
CA PHE A 28 -6.51 -15.12 -3.55
C PHE A 28 -7.79 -15.03 -2.72
N VAL A 29 -7.63 -15.15 -1.41
CA VAL A 29 -8.66 -14.89 -0.40
C VAL A 29 -8.28 -13.64 0.38
N VAL A 30 -9.27 -12.82 0.73
CA VAL A 30 -9.04 -11.65 1.61
C VAL A 30 -9.34 -12.05 3.05
N VAL A 31 -8.36 -11.81 3.93
CA VAL A 31 -8.53 -11.94 5.38
C VAL A 31 -8.09 -10.64 6.04
N ARG A 32 -9.01 -9.98 6.75
CA ARG A 32 -8.71 -8.70 7.40
C ARG A 32 -7.85 -8.93 8.66
N PRO A 33 -6.76 -8.20 8.81
CA PRO A 33 -5.92 -8.27 10.01
C PRO A 33 -6.53 -7.41 11.13
N ASP A 34 -7.54 -7.91 11.83
CA ASP A 34 -8.22 -7.20 12.90
C ASP A 34 -7.28 -6.95 14.09
N GLY A 35 -7.42 -5.79 14.73
CA GLY A 35 -6.64 -5.41 15.92
C GLY A 35 -5.17 -5.03 15.64
N VAL A 36 -4.77 -4.90 14.37
CA VAL A 36 -3.41 -4.46 14.01
C VAL A 36 -3.37 -2.95 13.83
N GLU A 37 -2.75 -2.26 14.78
CA GLU A 37 -2.53 -0.81 14.68
C GLU A 37 -1.33 -0.48 13.79
N GLU A 38 -1.49 0.51 12.91
CA GLU A 38 -0.42 1.07 12.09
C GLU A 38 0.43 2.04 12.94
N ARG A 39 1.76 1.87 12.93
CA ARG A 39 2.67 2.83 13.55
C ARG A 39 3.01 3.93 12.55
N LEU A 40 3.18 5.16 13.05
CA LEU A 40 3.52 6.34 12.24
C LEU A 40 4.86 6.96 12.63
N GLY A 41 5.69 6.24 13.39
CA GLY A 41 6.99 6.73 13.85
C GLY A 41 7.85 5.62 14.47
N GLY A 42 9.05 6.02 14.92
CA GLY A 42 9.99 5.12 15.63
C GLY A 42 10.99 4.39 14.71
N ALA A 43 10.94 4.60 13.40
CA ALA A 43 11.88 4.04 12.43
C ALA A 43 11.97 4.92 11.17
N ALA A 44 12.95 4.67 10.30
CA ALA A 44 12.98 5.25 8.95
C ALA A 44 11.70 4.88 8.18
N PRO A 45 11.18 5.74 7.30
CA PRO A 45 9.86 5.55 6.69
C PRO A 45 9.69 4.22 5.93
N ASP A 46 10.69 3.78 5.19
CA ASP A 46 10.70 2.50 4.49
C ASP A 46 10.64 1.31 5.45
N VAL A 47 11.44 1.35 6.51
CA VAL A 47 11.44 0.36 7.59
C VAL A 47 10.08 0.34 8.29
N LEU A 48 9.49 1.50 8.52
CA LEU A 48 8.17 1.64 9.16
C LEU A 48 7.06 0.99 8.31
N ALA A 49 7.03 1.27 7.00
CA ALA A 49 6.07 0.66 6.08
C ALA A 49 6.23 -0.88 6.03
N MET A 50 7.48 -1.37 5.99
CA MET A 50 7.77 -2.81 6.05
C MET A 50 7.31 -3.44 7.37
N GLN A 51 7.59 -2.81 8.50
CA GLN A 51 7.17 -3.32 9.83
C GLN A 51 5.64 -3.34 9.97
N ASN A 52 4.93 -2.36 9.44
CA ASN A 52 3.47 -2.36 9.43
C ASN A 52 2.91 -3.48 8.54
N ALA A 53 3.49 -3.68 7.34
CA ALA A 53 3.14 -4.78 6.44
C ALA A 53 3.38 -6.15 7.11
N GLN A 54 4.54 -6.31 7.77
CA GLN A 54 4.91 -7.53 8.47
C GLN A 54 3.94 -7.85 9.62
N ARG A 55 3.53 -6.87 10.41
CA ARG A 55 2.53 -7.07 11.48
C ARG A 55 1.21 -7.53 10.92
N LYS A 56 0.74 -6.95 9.80
CA LYS A 56 -0.50 -7.37 9.12
C LYS A 56 -0.39 -8.81 8.61
N ALA A 57 0.73 -9.18 7.98
CA ALA A 57 0.94 -10.54 7.49
C ALA A 57 1.00 -11.56 8.64
N ARG A 58 1.78 -11.28 9.69
CA ARG A 58 1.95 -12.17 10.84
C ARG A 58 0.66 -12.42 11.62
N ALA A 59 -0.23 -11.43 11.72
CA ALA A 59 -1.54 -11.56 12.38
C ALA A 59 -2.43 -12.65 11.71
N ILE A 60 -2.18 -12.94 10.43
CA ILE A 60 -2.94 -13.92 9.66
C ILE A 60 -2.16 -15.23 9.47
N ALA A 61 -0.85 -15.15 9.18
CA ALA A 61 -0.03 -16.29 8.79
C ALA A 61 0.01 -17.42 9.82
N GLY A 62 -0.01 -17.10 11.13
CA GLY A 62 -0.02 -18.12 12.18
C GLY A 62 -1.24 -19.05 12.18
N ARG A 63 -2.37 -18.61 11.58
CA ARG A 63 -3.60 -19.38 11.42
C ARG A 63 -3.72 -20.07 10.06
N HIS A 64 -2.80 -19.78 9.14
CA HIS A 64 -2.80 -20.28 7.77
C HIS A 64 -1.39 -20.72 7.34
N PRO A 65 -0.79 -21.73 8.01
CA PRO A 65 0.62 -22.09 7.82
C PRO A 65 0.95 -22.58 6.40
N ASP A 66 -0.02 -23.17 5.71
CA ASP A 66 0.13 -23.72 4.35
C ASP A 66 -0.23 -22.69 3.25
N SER A 67 -0.52 -21.46 3.63
CA SER A 67 -0.87 -20.38 2.69
C SER A 67 0.24 -19.34 2.59
N LEU A 68 0.40 -18.75 1.40
CA LEU A 68 1.21 -17.55 1.25
C LEU A 68 0.41 -16.32 1.65
N VAL A 69 0.77 -15.68 2.74
CA VAL A 69 0.12 -14.47 3.23
C VAL A 69 0.86 -13.24 2.76
N ILE A 70 0.13 -12.32 2.10
CA ILE A 70 0.62 -11.02 1.62
C ILE A 70 0.06 -9.93 2.54
N GLY A 71 0.93 -9.26 3.29
CA GLY A 71 0.61 -8.04 4.02
C GLY A 71 1.19 -6.82 3.30
N ALA A 72 0.50 -5.69 3.35
CA ALA A 72 1.02 -4.43 2.80
C ALA A 72 0.61 -3.22 3.67
N ASP A 73 1.48 -2.20 3.67
CA ASP A 73 1.20 -0.92 4.30
C ASP A 73 1.74 0.23 3.46
N THR A 74 0.99 1.34 3.40
CA THR A 74 1.33 2.50 2.56
C THR A 74 1.32 3.76 3.41
N ILE A 75 2.41 4.51 3.35
CA ILE A 75 2.56 5.80 4.01
C ILE A 75 2.96 6.87 3.00
N VAL A 76 2.60 8.12 3.32
CA VAL A 76 3.03 9.31 2.58
C VAL A 76 4.07 10.05 3.41
N VAL A 77 5.15 10.52 2.79
CA VAL A 77 6.28 11.16 3.48
C VAL A 77 6.62 12.49 2.83
N LEU A 78 6.59 13.56 3.61
CA LEU A 78 7.03 14.89 3.19
C LEU A 78 8.11 15.40 4.14
N ASN A 79 9.31 15.64 3.65
CA ASN A 79 10.45 16.14 4.44
C ASN A 79 10.68 15.32 5.73
N GLY A 80 10.59 14.01 5.64
CA GLY A 80 10.75 13.09 6.78
C GLY A 80 9.53 12.94 7.69
N LYS A 81 8.49 13.78 7.52
CA LYS A 81 7.22 13.65 8.24
C LYS A 81 6.34 12.60 7.58
N VAL A 82 5.92 11.62 8.36
CA VAL A 82 5.00 10.56 7.92
C VAL A 82 3.55 11.02 8.07
N PHE A 83 2.76 10.81 7.02
CA PHE A 83 1.32 11.01 6.99
C PHE A 83 0.64 9.65 6.85
N GLY A 84 -0.14 9.28 7.84
CA GLY A 84 -1.08 8.15 7.77
C GLY A 84 -2.44 8.60 7.25
N LYS A 85 -3.49 7.84 7.63
CA LYS A 85 -4.88 8.23 7.37
C LYS A 85 -5.28 9.37 8.31
N PRO A 86 -6.02 10.39 7.83
CA PRO A 86 -6.54 11.43 8.70
C PRO A 86 -7.67 10.89 9.61
N THR A 87 -7.82 11.48 10.77
CA THR A 87 -8.86 11.12 11.74
C THR A 87 -10.22 11.74 11.40
N ASP A 88 -10.20 12.88 10.70
CA ASP A 88 -11.37 13.66 10.32
C ASP A 88 -11.10 14.51 9.06
N TYR A 89 -12.14 15.21 8.56
CA TYR A 89 -12.03 16.08 7.39
C TYR A 89 -11.16 17.32 7.62
N HIS A 90 -11.05 17.80 8.85
CA HIS A 90 -10.15 18.91 9.18
C HIS A 90 -8.70 18.46 9.03
N GLY A 91 -8.33 17.35 9.65
CA GLY A 91 -7.01 16.74 9.51
C GLY A 91 -6.67 16.38 8.05
N ALA A 92 -7.67 15.87 7.28
CA ALA A 92 -7.50 15.62 5.86
C ALA A 92 -7.17 16.89 5.07
N THR A 93 -7.88 17.99 5.35
CA THR A 93 -7.65 19.29 4.71
C THR A 93 -6.25 19.82 5.03
N ASP A 94 -5.81 19.70 6.27
CA ASP A 94 -4.47 20.14 6.68
C ASP A 94 -3.36 19.28 6.08
N MET A 95 -3.58 17.98 5.94
CA MET A 95 -2.65 17.09 5.22
C MET A 95 -2.51 17.53 3.76
N LEU A 96 -3.61 17.70 3.06
CA LEU A 96 -3.58 18.04 1.63
C LEU A 96 -2.99 19.44 1.38
N ARG A 97 -3.24 20.42 2.27
CA ARG A 97 -2.58 21.73 2.23
C ARG A 97 -1.06 21.63 2.38
N GLN A 98 -0.57 20.75 3.26
CA GLN A 98 0.87 20.54 3.45
C GLN A 98 1.52 19.90 2.22
N LEU A 99 0.81 19.04 1.50
CA LEU A 99 1.30 18.34 0.30
C LEU A 99 1.18 19.22 -0.97
N ALA A 100 0.20 20.12 -1.03
CA ALA A 100 -0.09 20.95 -2.19
C ALA A 100 1.13 21.75 -2.67
N GLY A 101 1.40 21.72 -3.97
CA GLY A 101 2.53 22.39 -4.62
C GLY A 101 3.90 21.81 -4.26
N ARG A 102 3.98 20.62 -3.68
CA ARG A 102 5.24 20.02 -3.21
C ARG A 102 5.44 18.61 -3.77
N GLN A 103 6.71 18.21 -3.82
CA GLN A 103 7.10 16.82 -4.00
C GLN A 103 7.03 16.12 -2.64
N HIS A 104 6.48 14.92 -2.64
CA HIS A 104 6.48 14.00 -1.50
C HIS A 104 6.73 12.56 -2.00
N GLU A 105 6.95 11.64 -1.08
CA GLU A 105 7.15 10.23 -1.36
C GLU A 105 5.95 9.41 -0.89
N VAL A 106 5.57 8.41 -1.68
CA VAL A 106 4.64 7.36 -1.28
C VAL A 106 5.43 6.07 -1.18
N ILE A 107 5.46 5.49 0.00
CA ILE A 107 6.22 4.28 0.31
C ILE A 107 5.24 3.18 0.69
N THR A 108 5.29 2.07 -0.05
CA THR A 108 4.53 0.86 0.28
C THR A 108 5.48 -0.26 0.68
N GLY A 109 5.36 -0.71 1.92
CA GLY A 109 5.96 -1.92 2.42
C GLY A 109 5.09 -3.14 2.08
N VAL A 110 5.73 -4.24 1.72
CA VAL A 110 5.09 -5.54 1.46
C VAL A 110 5.82 -6.61 2.26
N CYS A 111 5.06 -7.52 2.85
CA CYS A 111 5.58 -8.70 3.54
C CYS A 111 4.88 -9.95 3.01
N LEU A 112 5.67 -10.97 2.68
CA LEU A 112 5.23 -12.30 2.22
C LEU A 112 5.63 -13.30 3.29
N ILE A 113 4.68 -14.09 3.81
CA ILE A 113 4.93 -15.14 4.80
C ILE A 113 4.30 -16.45 4.36
N HIS A 114 5.09 -17.53 4.39
CA HIS A 114 4.63 -18.90 4.22
C HIS A 114 5.32 -19.79 5.25
N HIS A 115 4.62 -20.16 6.32
CA HIS A 115 5.24 -20.87 7.43
C HIS A 115 5.72 -22.28 7.09
N ALA A 116 4.95 -23.06 6.33
CA ALA A 116 5.36 -24.43 5.96
C ALA A 116 6.60 -24.46 5.05
N LEU A 117 6.94 -23.36 4.36
CA LEU A 117 8.16 -23.23 3.55
C LEU A 117 9.24 -22.37 4.25
N ASP A 118 9.06 -22.05 5.53
CA ASP A 118 9.96 -21.19 6.32
C ASP A 118 10.35 -19.91 5.56
N THR A 119 9.37 -19.30 4.89
CA THR A 119 9.59 -18.12 4.06
C THR A 119 8.99 -16.89 4.74
N GLU A 120 9.83 -15.91 5.02
CA GLU A 120 9.43 -14.56 5.36
C GLU A 120 10.28 -13.55 4.57
N LEU A 121 9.66 -12.80 3.69
CA LEU A 121 10.32 -11.83 2.83
C LEU A 121 9.61 -10.49 2.91
N THR A 122 10.39 -9.42 3.09
CA THR A 122 9.88 -8.06 3.22
C THR A 122 10.63 -7.12 2.28
N PHE A 123 9.91 -6.20 1.65
CA PHE A 123 10.50 -5.13 0.84
C PHE A 123 9.64 -3.87 0.89
N ALA A 124 10.21 -2.74 0.52
CA ALA A 124 9.48 -1.50 0.31
C ALA A 124 9.74 -0.97 -1.10
N ASP A 125 8.75 -0.29 -1.66
CA ASP A 125 8.88 0.45 -2.90
C ASP A 125 8.50 1.91 -2.68
N THR A 126 9.20 2.82 -3.38
CA THR A 126 9.04 4.26 -3.20
C THR A 126 8.75 4.93 -4.54
N THR A 127 7.71 5.75 -4.57
CA THR A 127 7.34 6.59 -5.71
C THR A 127 7.32 8.04 -5.29
N ARG A 128 7.98 8.91 -6.04
CA ARG A 128 7.91 10.36 -5.88
C ARG A 128 6.67 10.90 -6.57
N VAL A 129 5.94 11.76 -5.87
CA VAL A 129 4.71 12.37 -6.36
C VAL A 129 4.84 13.89 -6.26
N TRP A 130 4.56 14.60 -7.35
CA TRP A 130 4.47 16.06 -7.37
C TRP A 130 3.00 16.45 -7.37
N MET A 131 2.61 17.18 -6.36
CA MET A 131 1.24 17.67 -6.24
C MET A 131 1.11 19.07 -6.82
N ARG A 132 0.01 19.33 -7.52
CA ARG A 132 -0.31 20.67 -8.01
C ARG A 132 -0.50 21.64 -6.85
N PRO A 133 -0.25 22.95 -7.01
CA PRO A 133 -0.73 23.95 -6.08
C PRO A 133 -2.26 23.86 -5.95
N LEU A 134 -2.78 23.80 -4.73
CA LEU A 134 -4.21 23.70 -4.46
C LEU A 134 -4.66 24.80 -3.50
N ALA A 135 -5.64 25.60 -3.92
CA ALA A 135 -6.34 26.52 -3.05
C ALA A 135 -7.44 25.79 -2.25
N SER A 136 -7.89 26.40 -1.15
CA SER A 136 -8.92 25.78 -0.28
C SER A 136 -10.21 25.37 -1.02
N PRO A 137 -10.74 26.13 -2.00
CA PRO A 137 -11.91 25.68 -2.77
C PRO A 137 -11.65 24.42 -3.60
N GLN A 138 -10.43 24.24 -4.13
CA GLN A 138 -10.08 23.06 -4.91
C GLN A 138 -9.96 21.81 -4.02
N ILE A 139 -9.46 21.97 -2.79
CA ILE A 139 -9.43 20.89 -1.79
C ILE A 139 -10.85 20.49 -1.41
N ALA A 140 -11.74 21.45 -1.18
CA ALA A 140 -13.13 21.19 -0.85
C ALA A 140 -13.86 20.48 -2.00
N ASP A 141 -13.65 20.92 -3.24
CA ASP A 141 -14.21 20.27 -4.44
C ASP A 141 -13.70 18.83 -4.57
N TYR A 142 -12.41 18.58 -4.35
CA TYR A 142 -11.84 17.24 -4.36
C TYR A 142 -12.49 16.33 -3.31
N PHE A 143 -12.63 16.79 -2.08
CA PHE A 143 -13.26 16.02 -1.00
C PHE A 143 -14.79 15.86 -1.15
N SER A 144 -15.44 16.65 -2.00
CA SER A 144 -16.82 16.38 -2.35
C SER A 144 -17.02 15.15 -3.24
N LYS A 145 -15.92 14.68 -3.90
CA LYS A 145 -15.90 13.57 -4.84
C LYS A 145 -15.17 12.34 -4.29
N VAL A 146 -14.27 12.53 -3.33
CA VAL A 146 -13.35 11.51 -2.82
C VAL A 146 -13.40 11.47 -1.30
N ASN A 147 -13.60 10.29 -0.71
CA ASN A 147 -13.46 10.11 0.73
C ASN A 147 -11.97 10.14 1.13
N PRO A 148 -11.48 11.15 1.88
CA PRO A 148 -10.06 11.20 2.27
C PRO A 148 -9.71 10.29 3.46
N LEU A 149 -10.69 9.84 4.26
CA LEU A 149 -10.45 9.27 5.58
C LEU A 149 -9.84 7.85 5.55
N ASP A 150 -9.94 7.16 4.44
CA ASP A 150 -9.37 5.82 4.24
C ASP A 150 -8.00 5.82 3.53
N LYS A 151 -7.41 7.02 3.31
CA LYS A 151 -6.23 7.21 2.46
C LYS A 151 -5.08 7.87 3.23
N ALA A 152 -3.88 7.30 3.15
CA ALA A 152 -2.67 7.96 3.65
C ALA A 152 -2.45 9.29 2.90
N GLY A 153 -2.15 10.37 3.61
CA GLY A 153 -2.01 11.71 3.02
C GLY A 153 -3.31 12.31 2.49
N ALA A 154 -4.47 11.71 2.78
CA ALA A 154 -5.81 12.20 2.44
C ALA A 154 -6.13 12.27 0.92
N TYR A 155 -5.43 11.53 0.04
CA TYR A 155 -5.71 11.52 -1.39
C TYR A 155 -5.55 10.13 -2.02
N ALA A 156 -6.10 9.97 -3.24
CA ALA A 156 -5.90 8.82 -4.10
C ALA A 156 -5.57 9.25 -5.53
N ILE A 157 -4.57 8.63 -6.16
CA ILE A 157 -4.18 8.96 -7.54
C ILE A 157 -5.22 8.45 -8.56
N GLN A 158 -5.99 7.42 -8.23
CA GLN A 158 -6.98 6.80 -9.13
C GLN A 158 -8.38 7.43 -9.02
N GLU A 159 -8.63 8.26 -8.01
CA GLU A 159 -9.90 8.94 -7.78
C GLU A 159 -9.73 10.46 -7.99
N HIS A 160 -9.99 10.95 -9.20
CA HIS A 160 -9.78 12.35 -9.60
C HIS A 160 -8.36 12.87 -9.38
N GLY A 161 -7.36 11.96 -9.38
CA GLY A 161 -5.96 12.30 -9.12
C GLY A 161 -5.34 13.25 -10.15
N GLU A 162 -5.83 13.25 -11.39
CA GLU A 162 -5.39 14.16 -12.45
C GLU A 162 -5.60 15.65 -12.11
N GLY A 163 -6.58 15.95 -11.27
CA GLY A 163 -6.84 17.31 -10.77
C GLY A 163 -5.85 17.81 -9.74
N ILE A 164 -5.19 16.89 -9.00
CA ILE A 164 -4.34 17.23 -7.86
C ILE A 164 -2.88 16.77 -8.00
N VAL A 165 -2.62 15.71 -8.77
CA VAL A 165 -1.26 15.22 -9.04
C VAL A 165 -0.78 15.78 -10.37
N GLU A 166 0.42 16.35 -10.38
CA GLU A 166 1.07 16.86 -11.57
C GLU A 166 1.81 15.76 -12.33
N ARG A 167 2.63 15.00 -11.61
CA ARG A 167 3.42 13.88 -12.15
C ARG A 167 3.86 12.93 -11.06
N ILE A 168 4.28 11.74 -11.45
CA ILE A 168 4.93 10.76 -10.59
C ILE A 168 6.26 10.31 -11.21
N ASP A 169 7.16 9.80 -10.35
CA ASP A 169 8.39 9.11 -10.73
C ASP A 169 8.49 7.84 -9.91
N GLY A 170 8.30 6.69 -10.57
CA GLY A 170 8.15 5.36 -9.98
C GLY A 170 6.82 4.68 -10.35
N SER A 171 6.44 3.66 -9.59
CA SER A 171 5.24 2.85 -9.85
C SER A 171 3.95 3.57 -9.43
N ARG A 172 3.00 3.70 -10.37
CA ARG A 172 1.65 4.18 -10.08
C ARG A 172 0.91 3.24 -9.12
N ASN A 173 1.09 1.93 -9.28
CA ASN A 173 0.45 0.92 -8.45
C ASN A 173 0.99 0.94 -7.01
N ASN A 174 2.27 1.32 -6.82
CA ASN A 174 2.81 1.61 -5.50
C ASN A 174 2.05 2.78 -4.82
N VAL A 175 1.75 3.86 -5.54
CA VAL A 175 0.97 5.00 -5.00
C VAL A 175 -0.46 4.58 -4.65
N VAL A 176 -1.07 3.69 -5.42
CA VAL A 176 -2.39 3.10 -5.12
C VAL A 176 -2.37 2.23 -3.86
N GLY A 177 -1.22 1.57 -3.58
CA GLY A 177 -1.01 0.85 -2.35
C GLY A 177 -0.46 -0.58 -2.45
N LEU A 178 -0.01 -1.01 -3.65
CA LEU A 178 0.65 -2.30 -3.86
C LEU A 178 1.59 -2.20 -5.08
N PRO A 179 2.92 -2.33 -4.92
CA PRO A 179 3.88 -2.30 -6.03
C PRO A 179 3.84 -3.62 -6.82
N THR A 180 2.89 -3.72 -7.75
CA THR A 180 2.55 -4.96 -8.45
C THR A 180 3.71 -5.52 -9.26
N GLU A 181 4.50 -4.68 -9.90
CA GLU A 181 5.66 -5.09 -10.72
C GLU A 181 6.70 -5.80 -9.86
N ARG A 182 7.02 -5.24 -8.70
CA ARG A 182 7.98 -5.82 -7.77
C ARG A 182 7.41 -7.06 -7.06
N LEU A 183 6.12 -7.03 -6.73
CA LEU A 183 5.43 -8.17 -6.15
C LEU A 183 5.43 -9.35 -7.13
N GLN A 184 5.11 -9.12 -8.42
CA GLN A 184 5.13 -10.15 -9.46
C GLN A 184 6.51 -10.79 -9.58
N ALA A 185 7.56 -9.98 -9.75
CA ALA A 185 8.94 -10.48 -9.83
C ALA A 185 9.34 -11.30 -8.58
N THR A 186 8.84 -10.90 -7.41
CA THR A 186 9.10 -11.63 -6.16
C THR A 186 8.37 -12.97 -6.13
N LEU A 187 7.10 -13.01 -6.53
CA LEU A 187 6.31 -14.25 -6.60
C LEU A 187 6.86 -15.23 -7.65
N GLU A 188 7.35 -14.73 -8.78
CA GLU A 188 8.04 -15.53 -9.80
C GLU A 188 9.33 -16.15 -9.26
N ARG A 189 10.15 -15.37 -8.57
CA ARG A 189 11.39 -15.86 -7.93
C ARG A 189 11.12 -16.93 -6.87
N LEU A 190 9.97 -16.86 -6.18
CA LEU A 190 9.52 -17.86 -5.22
C LEU A 190 8.87 -19.09 -5.91
N GLY A 191 8.74 -19.11 -7.23
CA GLY A 191 8.08 -20.18 -7.97
C GLY A 191 6.56 -20.25 -7.80
N ILE A 192 5.95 -19.23 -7.20
CA ILE A 192 4.50 -19.12 -6.96
C ILE A 192 3.78 -18.76 -8.26
N LEU A 193 4.32 -17.82 -9.03
CA LEU A 193 3.86 -17.48 -10.38
C LEU A 193 4.81 -18.03 -11.42
N ARG A 194 4.30 -18.30 -12.62
CA ARG A 194 5.13 -18.57 -13.79
C ARG A 194 5.48 -17.25 -14.45
N ALA A 195 6.73 -17.09 -14.87
CA ALA A 195 7.09 -15.98 -15.74
C ALA A 195 6.22 -16.04 -17.02
N PRO A 196 5.79 -14.89 -17.56
CA PRO A 196 5.15 -14.87 -18.86
C PRO A 196 6.09 -15.46 -19.88
N GLY A 197 5.59 -16.45 -20.64
CA GLY A 197 6.34 -17.13 -21.70
C GLY A 197 6.57 -16.22 -22.90
#